data_354be66acb49ef37103c3caf35a5010c
#
_entry.id   354be66acb49ef37103c3caf35a5010c
#
_cell.length_a   1.000
_cell.length_b   1.000
_cell.length_c   1.000
_cell.angle_alpha   90.00
_cell.angle_beta   90.00
_cell.angle_gamma   90.00
#
_symmetry.space_group_name_H-M   'P 1'
#
loop_
_entity.id
_entity.type
_entity.pdbx_description
1 polymer ?
#
loop_
_entity_poly.entity_id
_entity_poly.type
_entity_poly.pdbx_seq_one_letter_code
_entity_poly.pdbx_strand_id
1 'polypeptide(L)'
;MKRIFMPRFGMAVFSALIVCCGIFIFSQGALANMMTSQVQQLKNVTFVKSESKPDPELERAFSKEFGIKRGEDKVRYYYNRIDLNGDEVPETFVYLTGPAVCGTGGCSGLILQRANGSYKVISRFSLVRTPVLISETKTNGWKDIILYVAGGGIEPSYRVLEFDGQTYPLNPSIQPEVDPNNIKGIGIISGEITENTGIEF
;
A
#
# COMPACT_ATOMS: atom_id res chain seq x y z
N MET A 1 14.93 78.40 41.34
CA MET A 1 13.59 77.88 41.28
C MET A 1 13.26 77.56 39.79
N LYS A 2 13.37 76.32 39.37
CA LYS A 2 12.75 75.80 38.13
C LYS A 2 12.46 74.35 38.37
N ARG A 3 11.20 74.00 38.38
CA ARG A 3 10.69 72.61 38.46
C ARG A 3 10.90 71.96 37.12
N ILE A 4 11.50 70.76 37.08
CA ILE A 4 11.63 69.94 35.94
C ILE A 4 10.55 68.85 36.01
N PHE A 5 9.72 68.82 35.00
CA PHE A 5 8.59 67.91 34.78
C PHE A 5 9.12 66.60 34.13
N MET A 6 8.89 65.46 34.76
CA MET A 6 9.15 64.18 34.20
C MET A 6 7.88 63.64 33.49
N PRO A 7 7.96 63.17 32.23
CA PRO A 7 6.85 62.42 31.66
C PRO A 7 6.96 60.93 31.99
N ARG A 8 5.85 60.38 32.40
CA ARG A 8 5.62 58.93 32.53
C ARG A 8 5.54 58.36 31.11
N PHE A 9 6.42 57.41 30.79
CA PHE A 9 6.23 56.53 29.63
C PHE A 9 5.51 55.25 30.07
N GLY A 10 4.39 55.04 29.42
CA GLY A 10 3.49 53.92 29.61
C GLY A 10 4.08 52.59 29.11
N MET A 11 3.71 51.57 29.83
CA MET A 11 3.94 50.18 29.54
C MET A 11 2.89 49.76 28.51
N ALA A 12 3.33 49.39 27.34
CA ALA A 12 2.49 48.66 26.39
C ALA A 12 3.35 47.71 25.55
N VAL A 13 2.78 46.55 25.30
CA VAL A 13 3.15 45.54 24.28
C VAL A 13 4.09 44.44 24.73
N PHE A 14 3.51 43.42 25.33
CA PHE A 14 3.88 42.03 25.11
C PHE A 14 2.59 41.25 24.91
N SER A 15 2.19 41.10 23.68
CA SER A 15 1.17 40.10 23.31
C SER A 15 1.18 39.92 21.79
N ALA A 16 2.04 39.06 21.31
CA ALA A 16 1.88 38.39 19.98
C ALA A 16 3.06 37.43 19.72
N LEU A 17 2.97 36.23 20.17
CA LEU A 17 3.75 35.09 19.59
C LEU A 17 3.32 33.76 20.22
N ILE A 18 2.06 33.39 20.06
CA ILE A 18 1.59 32.00 20.24
C ILE A 18 0.45 31.79 19.26
N VAL A 19 0.70 31.66 17.99
CA VAL A 19 -0.21 31.03 17.02
C VAL A 19 0.64 30.59 15.81
N CYS A 20 1.41 29.55 15.90
CA CYS A 20 1.97 28.89 14.73
C CYS A 20 2.36 27.40 14.93
N CYS A 21 2.10 26.81 16.10
CA CYS A 21 2.41 25.37 16.31
C CYS A 21 1.19 24.43 16.26
N GLY A 22 -0.01 24.95 15.98
CA GLY A 22 -1.25 24.16 16.06
C GLY A 22 -1.70 23.46 14.78
N ILE A 23 -1.10 23.74 13.63
CA ILE A 23 -1.67 23.29 12.33
C ILE A 23 -1.02 22.00 11.79
N PHE A 24 0.14 21.58 12.30
CA PHE A 24 0.83 20.38 11.78
C PHE A 24 0.46 19.05 12.45
N ILE A 25 -0.28 19.07 13.56
CA ILE A 25 -0.61 17.84 14.30
C ILE A 25 -1.90 17.19 13.79
N PHE A 26 -2.75 17.92 13.05
CA PHE A 26 -4.04 17.38 12.58
C PHE A 26 -4.00 16.47 11.34
N SER A 27 -2.92 16.50 10.55
CA SER A 27 -2.90 15.74 9.29
C SER A 27 -2.52 14.26 9.46
N GLN A 28 -1.68 13.93 10.45
CA GLN A 28 -1.25 12.53 10.65
C GLN A 28 -2.32 11.68 11.34
N GLY A 29 -3.08 12.27 12.26
CA GLY A 29 -4.18 11.57 12.93
C GLY A 29 -5.36 11.27 12.01
N ALA A 30 -5.65 12.12 11.04
CA ALA A 30 -6.74 11.91 10.09
C ALA A 30 -6.45 10.77 9.09
N LEU A 31 -5.22 10.65 8.61
CA LEU A 31 -4.82 9.57 7.70
C LEU A 31 -4.76 8.21 8.42
N ALA A 32 -4.25 8.17 9.65
CA ALA A 32 -4.26 6.95 10.46
C ALA A 32 -5.69 6.50 10.80
N ASN A 33 -6.59 7.43 11.15
CA ASN A 33 -8.00 7.12 11.39
C ASN A 33 -8.73 6.67 10.11
N MET A 34 -8.42 7.23 8.95
CA MET A 34 -9.00 6.77 7.68
C MET A 34 -8.54 5.34 7.32
N MET A 35 -7.27 5.01 7.48
CA MET A 35 -6.79 3.65 7.25
C MET A 35 -7.37 2.64 8.24
N THR A 36 -7.45 2.99 9.53
CA THR A 36 -8.06 2.14 10.55
C THR A 36 -9.56 1.92 10.30
N SER A 37 -10.28 2.94 9.82
CA SER A 37 -11.70 2.82 9.49
C SER A 37 -11.96 1.94 8.26
N GLN A 38 -11.06 1.92 7.30
CA GLN A 38 -11.17 1.11 6.08
C GLN A 38 -10.99 -0.39 6.37
N VAL A 39 -10.01 -0.74 7.19
CA VAL A 39 -9.78 -2.15 7.61
C VAL A 39 -10.94 -2.64 8.50
N GLN A 40 -11.56 -1.77 9.28
CA GLN A 40 -12.68 -2.11 10.16
C GLN A 40 -13.97 -2.46 9.39
N GLN A 41 -14.08 -2.13 8.10
CA GLN A 41 -15.22 -2.49 7.27
C GLN A 41 -15.14 -3.91 6.67
N LEU A 42 -13.96 -4.53 6.67
CA LEU A 42 -13.72 -5.84 6.06
C LEU A 42 -14.03 -6.99 7.05
N LYS A 43 -15.30 -7.13 7.43
CA LYS A 43 -15.75 -8.07 8.48
C LYS A 43 -15.52 -9.55 8.14
N ASN A 44 -15.48 -9.90 6.85
CA ASN A 44 -15.37 -11.27 6.35
C ASN A 44 -14.00 -11.55 5.70
N VAL A 45 -12.97 -10.81 6.10
CA VAL A 45 -11.61 -10.97 5.63
C VAL A 45 -10.71 -11.42 6.77
N THR A 46 -10.00 -12.52 6.58
CA THR A 46 -8.95 -13.00 7.49
C THR A 46 -7.61 -12.50 7.01
N PHE A 47 -6.86 -11.81 7.87
CA PHE A 47 -5.56 -11.25 7.50
C PHE A 47 -4.42 -12.20 7.83
N VAL A 48 -3.49 -12.35 6.91
CA VAL A 48 -2.27 -13.17 7.05
C VAL A 48 -1.02 -12.31 6.86
N LYS A 49 0.01 -12.62 7.64
CA LYS A 49 1.30 -11.91 7.58
C LYS A 49 2.08 -12.33 6.35
N SER A 50 2.93 -11.42 5.86
CA SER A 50 3.88 -11.72 4.80
C SER A 50 4.98 -12.68 5.26
N GLU A 51 5.61 -13.31 4.27
CA GLU A 51 6.84 -14.04 4.47
C GLU A 51 7.97 -13.10 4.93
N SER A 52 8.81 -13.58 5.84
CA SER A 52 9.89 -12.77 6.42
C SER A 52 11.30 -13.14 5.90
N LYS A 53 11.41 -14.24 5.14
CA LYS A 53 12.69 -14.73 4.64
C LYS A 53 12.95 -14.18 3.23
N PRO A 54 14.16 -13.70 2.91
CA PRO A 54 14.52 -13.36 1.54
C PRO A 54 14.38 -14.57 0.60
N ASP A 55 13.90 -14.31 -0.63
CA ASP A 55 13.84 -15.30 -1.69
C ASP A 55 14.67 -14.80 -2.89
N PRO A 56 15.93 -15.27 -3.06
CA PRO A 56 16.82 -14.78 -4.11
C PRO A 56 16.31 -15.02 -5.53
N GLU A 57 15.50 -16.08 -5.75
CA GLU A 57 14.89 -16.33 -7.06
C GLU A 57 13.79 -15.32 -7.36
N LEU A 58 12.96 -15.02 -6.34
CA LEU A 58 11.94 -13.98 -6.44
C LEU A 58 12.59 -12.61 -6.70
N GLU A 59 13.68 -12.31 -6.01
CA GLU A 59 14.43 -11.06 -6.19
C GLU A 59 15.00 -10.95 -7.61
N ARG A 60 15.54 -12.02 -8.18
CA ARG A 60 15.98 -12.04 -9.60
C ARG A 60 14.82 -11.80 -10.57
N ALA A 61 13.65 -12.37 -10.28
CA ALA A 61 12.49 -12.24 -11.15
C ALA A 61 11.98 -10.79 -11.17
N PHE A 62 11.72 -10.19 -10.01
CA PHE A 62 11.20 -8.83 -9.97
C PHE A 62 12.24 -7.77 -10.36
N SER A 63 13.53 -7.98 -10.06
CA SER A 63 14.56 -7.04 -10.49
C SER A 63 14.70 -6.99 -12.00
N LYS A 64 14.64 -8.14 -12.66
CA LYS A 64 14.61 -8.22 -14.14
C LYS A 64 13.36 -7.53 -14.71
N GLU A 65 12.21 -7.75 -14.09
CA GLU A 65 10.93 -7.24 -14.55
C GLU A 65 10.81 -5.72 -14.48
N PHE A 66 11.36 -5.12 -13.41
CA PHE A 66 11.32 -3.67 -13.20
C PHE A 66 12.63 -2.95 -13.57
N GLY A 67 13.68 -3.68 -13.95
CA GLY A 67 14.98 -3.11 -14.26
C GLY A 67 15.70 -2.51 -13.05
N ILE A 68 15.32 -2.92 -11.82
CA ILE A 68 15.93 -2.45 -10.58
C ILE A 68 17.15 -3.27 -10.20
N LYS A 69 18.09 -2.63 -9.50
CA LYS A 69 19.38 -3.23 -9.15
C LYS A 69 19.59 -3.24 -7.64
N ARG A 70 19.98 -4.42 -7.14
CA ARG A 70 20.29 -4.60 -5.73
C ARG A 70 21.43 -3.68 -5.27
N GLY A 71 21.18 -2.98 -4.16
CA GLY A 71 22.16 -2.06 -3.56
C GLY A 71 22.29 -0.70 -4.25
N GLU A 72 21.76 -0.52 -5.48
CA GLU A 72 21.66 0.77 -6.14
C GLU A 72 20.29 1.40 -5.91
N ASP A 73 19.21 0.63 -6.12
CA ASP A 73 17.83 1.07 -5.93
C ASP A 73 17.37 0.79 -4.50
N LYS A 74 16.82 1.80 -3.86
CA LYS A 74 16.25 1.68 -2.50
C LYS A 74 14.87 1.05 -2.57
N VAL A 75 14.82 -0.27 -2.66
CA VAL A 75 13.59 -1.06 -2.75
C VAL A 75 13.49 -1.99 -1.55
N ARG A 76 12.28 -2.11 -1.02
CA ARG A 76 11.87 -3.15 -0.08
C ARG A 76 10.73 -3.92 -0.67
N TYR A 77 10.60 -5.20 -0.28
CA TYR A 77 9.52 -6.03 -0.77
C TYR A 77 8.86 -6.83 0.33
N TYR A 78 7.60 -7.15 0.08
CA TYR A 78 6.76 -8.02 0.89
C TYR A 78 6.18 -9.07 -0.04
N TYR A 79 6.00 -10.30 0.43
CA TYR A 79 5.39 -11.33 -0.40
C TYR A 79 4.62 -12.35 0.42
N ASN A 80 3.62 -12.93 -0.21
CA ASN A 80 2.87 -14.08 0.29
C ASN A 80 2.78 -15.13 -0.79
N ARG A 81 2.75 -16.39 -0.36
CA ARG A 81 2.44 -17.53 -1.22
C ARG A 81 1.00 -17.95 -0.99
N ILE A 82 0.22 -18.01 -2.07
CA ILE A 82 -1.20 -18.33 -2.02
C ILE A 82 -1.63 -19.04 -3.31
N ASP A 83 -2.37 -20.13 -3.16
CA ASP A 83 -2.97 -20.85 -4.27
C ASP A 83 -4.15 -20.04 -4.84
N LEU A 84 -3.93 -19.45 -6.00
CA LEU A 84 -4.92 -18.63 -6.69
C LEU A 84 -5.79 -19.42 -7.67
N ASN A 85 -5.24 -20.48 -8.24
CA ASN A 85 -5.91 -21.26 -9.30
C ASN A 85 -6.52 -22.58 -8.79
N GLY A 86 -6.11 -23.08 -7.62
CA GLY A 86 -6.63 -24.30 -7.01
C GLY A 86 -5.88 -25.56 -7.43
N ASP A 87 -4.64 -25.44 -7.91
CA ASP A 87 -3.79 -26.57 -8.30
C ASP A 87 -2.87 -27.07 -7.19
N GLU A 88 -3.01 -26.53 -5.97
CA GLU A 88 -2.21 -26.81 -4.77
C GLU A 88 -0.73 -26.36 -4.88
N VAL A 89 -0.36 -25.67 -5.95
CA VAL A 89 0.95 -25.03 -6.11
C VAL A 89 0.80 -23.53 -5.97
N PRO A 90 1.22 -22.94 -4.83
CA PRO A 90 0.92 -21.55 -4.57
C PRO A 90 1.67 -20.61 -5.52
N GLU A 91 0.94 -19.63 -6.06
CA GLU A 91 1.50 -18.44 -6.67
C GLU A 91 2.12 -17.54 -5.60
N THR A 92 3.01 -16.66 -6.03
CA THR A 92 3.63 -15.67 -5.16
C THR A 92 3.15 -14.27 -5.56
N PHE A 93 2.44 -13.60 -4.64
CA PHE A 93 2.20 -12.17 -4.77
C PHE A 93 3.36 -11.42 -4.13
N VAL A 94 4.03 -10.54 -4.87
CA VAL A 94 5.06 -9.63 -4.34
C VAL A 94 4.62 -8.18 -4.49
N TYR A 95 4.80 -7.42 -3.42
CA TYR A 95 4.57 -5.99 -3.34
C TYR A 95 5.90 -5.28 -3.11
N LEU A 96 6.20 -4.31 -3.96
CA LEU A 96 7.47 -3.58 -3.96
C LEU A 96 7.26 -2.15 -3.49
N THR A 97 8.12 -1.67 -2.60
CA THR A 97 8.09 -0.30 -2.09
C THR A 97 9.43 0.39 -2.31
N GLY A 98 9.40 1.69 -2.54
CA GLY A 98 10.58 2.52 -2.75
C GLY A 98 10.42 3.47 -3.93
N PRO A 99 11.31 4.46 -4.08
CA PRO A 99 11.19 5.50 -5.09
C PRO A 99 11.15 5.02 -6.55
N ALA A 100 11.83 3.89 -6.83
CA ALA A 100 11.89 3.33 -8.18
C ALA A 100 10.60 2.59 -8.61
N VAL A 101 9.75 2.21 -7.65
CA VAL A 101 8.60 1.32 -7.87
C VAL A 101 7.28 1.87 -7.34
N CYS A 102 7.28 3.07 -6.76
CA CYS A 102 6.09 3.72 -6.23
C CYS A 102 5.84 5.08 -6.88
N GLY A 103 4.57 5.45 -6.95
CA GLY A 103 4.10 6.78 -7.32
C GLY A 103 3.03 7.29 -6.35
N THR A 104 2.40 8.42 -6.65
CA THR A 104 1.37 9.04 -5.80
C THR A 104 0.12 8.19 -5.62
N GLY A 105 -0.20 7.34 -6.59
CA GLY A 105 -1.38 6.46 -6.55
C GLY A 105 -1.15 5.13 -5.84
N GLY A 106 0.10 4.73 -5.61
CA GLY A 106 0.47 3.44 -5.02
C GLY A 106 1.79 2.90 -5.58
N CYS A 107 2.09 1.66 -5.29
CA CYS A 107 3.34 1.01 -5.67
C CYS A 107 3.12 -0.14 -6.67
N SER A 108 4.19 -0.82 -7.05
CA SER A 108 4.13 -1.93 -8.01
C SER A 108 3.96 -3.27 -7.31
N GLY A 109 3.29 -4.20 -7.98
CA GLY A 109 3.17 -5.59 -7.55
C GLY A 109 3.25 -6.56 -8.71
N LEU A 110 3.54 -7.83 -8.40
CA LEU A 110 3.53 -8.94 -9.36
C LEU A 110 2.83 -10.15 -8.76
N ILE A 111 2.22 -10.95 -9.62
CA ILE A 111 1.97 -12.36 -9.36
C ILE A 111 2.95 -13.17 -10.19
N LEU A 112 3.61 -14.11 -9.53
CA LEU A 112 4.58 -15.01 -10.15
C LEU A 112 4.23 -16.46 -9.81
N GLN A 113 4.43 -17.33 -10.78
CA GLN A 113 4.32 -18.77 -10.62
C GLN A 113 5.71 -19.39 -10.60
N ARG A 114 5.95 -20.29 -9.67
CA ARG A 114 7.22 -21.02 -9.59
C ARG A 114 7.20 -22.20 -10.56
N ALA A 115 8.17 -22.24 -11.47
CA ALA A 115 8.32 -23.31 -12.44
C ALA A 115 9.82 -23.63 -12.63
N ASN A 116 10.17 -24.92 -12.52
CA ASN A 116 11.54 -25.41 -12.77
C ASN A 116 12.64 -24.65 -12.01
N GLY A 117 12.38 -24.30 -10.72
CA GLY A 117 13.34 -23.59 -9.86
C GLY A 117 13.48 -22.09 -10.13
N SER A 118 12.68 -21.54 -11.05
CA SER A 118 12.62 -20.11 -11.35
C SER A 118 11.21 -19.55 -11.21
N TYR A 119 11.04 -18.24 -11.29
CA TYR A 119 9.75 -17.58 -11.30
C TYR A 119 9.39 -17.08 -12.69
N LYS A 120 8.15 -17.35 -13.11
CA LYS A 120 7.51 -16.76 -14.30
C LYS A 120 6.52 -15.71 -13.84
N VAL A 121 6.59 -14.50 -14.39
CA VAL A 121 5.60 -13.46 -14.15
C VAL A 121 4.29 -13.82 -14.85
N ILE A 122 3.20 -13.84 -14.10
CA ILE A 122 1.83 -14.04 -14.58
C ILE A 122 1.14 -12.70 -14.76
N SER A 123 1.27 -11.80 -13.77
CA SER A 123 0.62 -10.49 -13.82
C SER A 123 1.46 -9.42 -13.20
N ARG A 124 1.30 -8.19 -13.73
CA ARG A 124 1.85 -6.95 -13.17
C ARG A 124 0.70 -6.09 -12.66
N PHE A 125 0.98 -5.35 -11.60
CA PHE A 125 0.06 -4.37 -11.05
C PHE A 125 0.76 -3.05 -10.85
N SER A 126 0.09 -1.99 -11.23
CA SER A 126 0.40 -0.62 -10.81
C SER A 126 -0.56 -0.19 -9.70
N LEU A 127 -0.23 0.90 -9.01
CA LEU A 127 -1.11 1.55 -8.03
C LEU A 127 -1.55 0.63 -6.88
N VAL A 128 -0.76 -0.40 -6.57
CA VAL A 128 -1.06 -1.30 -5.45
C VAL A 128 -0.96 -0.53 -4.14
N ARG A 129 -1.99 -0.70 -3.30
CA ARG A 129 -2.03 -0.31 -1.89
C ARG A 129 -2.36 -1.54 -1.05
N THR A 130 -1.91 -1.54 0.16
CA THR A 130 -2.13 -2.62 1.11
C THR A 130 -3.33 -2.32 2.04
N PRO A 131 -4.04 -3.35 2.51
CA PRO A 131 -3.85 -4.77 2.20
C PRO A 131 -4.26 -5.14 0.77
N VAL A 132 -3.68 -6.22 0.25
CA VAL A 132 -4.14 -6.87 -0.98
C VAL A 132 -5.15 -7.95 -0.59
N LEU A 133 -6.33 -7.97 -1.19
CA LEU A 133 -7.39 -8.89 -0.83
C LEU A 133 -7.52 -9.97 -1.91
N ILE A 134 -7.53 -11.22 -1.48
CA ILE A 134 -7.76 -12.39 -2.32
C ILE A 134 -9.19 -12.88 -2.05
N SER A 135 -10.05 -12.74 -3.03
CA SER A 135 -11.47 -13.08 -2.90
C SER A 135 -11.70 -14.60 -2.85
N GLU A 136 -12.85 -14.99 -2.30
CA GLU A 136 -13.36 -16.36 -2.45
C GLU A 136 -13.94 -16.59 -3.85
N THR A 137 -14.34 -15.54 -4.56
CA THR A 137 -14.83 -15.61 -5.94
C THR A 137 -13.69 -15.94 -6.90
N LYS A 138 -14.03 -16.58 -8.02
CA LYS A 138 -13.09 -16.95 -9.07
C LYS A 138 -13.63 -16.56 -10.44
N THR A 139 -12.76 -16.00 -11.27
CA THR A 139 -13.00 -15.76 -12.68
C THR A 139 -11.98 -16.52 -13.51
N ASN A 140 -12.44 -17.26 -14.53
CA ASN A 140 -11.61 -18.13 -15.35
C ASN A 140 -10.72 -19.11 -14.55
N GLY A 141 -11.27 -19.63 -13.42
CA GLY A 141 -10.58 -20.59 -12.55
C GLY A 141 -9.63 -20.01 -11.52
N TRP A 142 -9.32 -18.70 -11.58
CA TRP A 142 -8.43 -18.00 -10.66
C TRP A 142 -9.23 -17.12 -9.68
N LYS A 143 -8.77 -17.01 -8.43
CA LYS A 143 -9.39 -16.15 -7.43
C LYS A 143 -9.25 -14.70 -7.83
N ASP A 144 -10.34 -13.93 -7.69
CA ASP A 144 -10.32 -12.51 -7.97
C ASP A 144 -9.47 -11.77 -6.94
N ILE A 145 -8.79 -10.72 -7.40
CA ILE A 145 -7.98 -9.85 -6.54
C ILE A 145 -8.73 -8.54 -6.33
N ILE A 146 -8.76 -8.07 -5.10
CA ILE A 146 -9.40 -6.82 -4.77
C ILE A 146 -8.35 -5.86 -4.21
N LEU A 147 -8.24 -4.68 -4.81
CA LEU A 147 -7.31 -3.63 -4.41
C LEU A 147 -8.06 -2.36 -4.03
N TYR A 148 -7.60 -1.72 -2.96
CA TYR A 148 -8.04 -0.39 -2.60
C TYR A 148 -7.33 0.65 -3.46
N VAL A 149 -8.07 1.51 -4.12
CA VAL A 149 -7.54 2.61 -4.93
C VAL A 149 -7.87 3.94 -4.29
N ALA A 150 -6.94 4.87 -4.31
CA ALA A 150 -7.10 6.22 -3.81
C ALA A 150 -6.01 7.14 -4.36
N GLY A 151 -6.28 8.43 -4.40
CA GLY A 151 -5.33 9.44 -4.87
C GLY A 151 -5.44 9.73 -6.36
N GLY A 152 -4.72 10.73 -6.85
CA GLY A 152 -4.75 11.12 -8.26
C GLY A 152 -6.12 11.63 -8.75
N GLY A 153 -7.00 12.07 -7.83
CA GLY A 153 -8.36 12.54 -8.19
C GLY A 153 -9.40 11.42 -8.30
N ILE A 154 -9.05 10.19 -7.90
CA ILE A 154 -9.99 9.05 -7.89
C ILE A 154 -10.68 9.00 -6.54
N GLU A 155 -12.01 8.80 -6.54
CA GLU A 155 -12.75 8.50 -5.32
C GLU A 155 -12.26 7.18 -4.72
N PRO A 156 -11.90 7.18 -3.41
CA PRO A 156 -11.40 6.00 -2.73
C PRO A 156 -12.41 4.86 -2.75
N SER A 157 -12.01 3.70 -3.26
CA SER A 157 -12.88 2.52 -3.35
C SER A 157 -12.10 1.21 -3.48
N TYR A 158 -12.78 0.10 -3.26
CA TYR A 158 -12.25 -1.23 -3.57
C TYR A 158 -12.60 -1.59 -5.01
N ARG A 159 -11.65 -2.13 -5.74
CA ARG A 159 -11.78 -2.53 -7.14
C ARG A 159 -11.46 -4.01 -7.30
N VAL A 160 -12.32 -4.73 -8.02
CA VAL A 160 -12.09 -6.14 -8.32
C VAL A 160 -11.33 -6.28 -9.63
N LEU A 161 -10.30 -7.10 -9.61
CA LEU A 161 -9.48 -7.47 -10.77
C LEU A 161 -9.75 -8.95 -11.07
N GLU A 162 -10.38 -9.21 -12.19
CA GLU A 162 -10.73 -10.54 -12.66
C GLU A 162 -9.63 -11.07 -13.58
N PHE A 163 -9.31 -12.35 -13.47
CA PHE A 163 -8.35 -13.01 -14.36
C PHE A 163 -8.97 -13.23 -15.74
N ASP A 164 -8.31 -12.79 -16.81
CA ASP A 164 -8.85 -12.89 -18.18
C ASP A 164 -8.58 -14.24 -18.87
N GLY A 165 -7.92 -15.17 -18.18
CA GLY A 165 -7.45 -16.45 -18.69
C GLY A 165 -5.94 -16.47 -18.98
N GLN A 166 -5.27 -15.30 -18.92
CA GLN A 166 -3.82 -15.16 -19.10
C GLN A 166 -3.17 -14.29 -18.03
N THR A 167 -3.84 -13.21 -17.62
CA THR A 167 -3.31 -12.23 -16.66
C THR A 167 -4.45 -11.49 -15.94
N TYR A 168 -4.12 -10.81 -14.86
CA TYR A 168 -4.99 -9.82 -14.25
C TYR A 168 -4.77 -8.43 -14.86
N PRO A 169 -5.76 -7.52 -14.79
CA PRO A 169 -5.60 -6.14 -15.25
C PRO A 169 -4.45 -5.42 -14.54
N LEU A 170 -3.64 -4.70 -15.32
CA LEU A 170 -2.50 -3.93 -14.80
C LEU A 170 -2.91 -2.77 -13.90
N ASN A 171 -3.97 -2.05 -14.28
CA ASN A 171 -4.42 -0.84 -13.60
C ASN A 171 -5.72 -1.08 -12.83
N PRO A 172 -5.69 -1.10 -11.48
CA PRO A 172 -6.88 -1.32 -10.67
C PRO A 172 -7.86 -0.14 -10.71
N SER A 173 -7.40 1.08 -10.99
CA SER A 173 -8.23 2.28 -10.85
C SER A 173 -9.41 2.37 -11.83
N ILE A 174 -9.34 1.62 -12.92
CA ILE A 174 -10.38 1.58 -13.97
C ILE A 174 -11.23 0.31 -13.91
N GLN A 175 -11.01 -0.54 -12.90
CA GLN A 175 -11.74 -1.79 -12.74
C GLN A 175 -13.06 -1.59 -12.00
N PRO A 176 -13.99 -2.56 -12.07
CA PRO A 176 -15.27 -2.47 -11.37
C PRO A 176 -15.12 -2.27 -9.87
N GLU A 177 -16.00 -1.45 -9.31
CA GLU A 177 -16.08 -1.21 -7.87
C GLU A 177 -16.79 -2.35 -7.15
N VAL A 178 -16.33 -2.66 -5.95
CA VAL A 178 -16.95 -3.65 -5.08
C VAL A 178 -17.27 -3.04 -3.72
N ASP A 179 -18.49 -3.32 -3.21
CA ASP A 179 -18.88 -2.92 -1.86
C ASP A 179 -18.03 -3.67 -0.82
N PRO A 180 -17.32 -2.98 0.08
CA PRO A 180 -16.49 -3.60 1.11
C PRO A 180 -17.26 -4.56 2.03
N ASN A 181 -18.58 -4.36 2.21
CA ASN A 181 -19.42 -5.27 2.98
C ASN A 181 -19.60 -6.65 2.32
N ASN A 182 -19.41 -6.74 1.02
CA ASN A 182 -19.55 -7.97 0.25
C ASN A 182 -18.22 -8.71 0.05
N ILE A 183 -17.11 -8.13 0.46
CA ILE A 183 -15.78 -8.74 0.32
C ILE A 183 -15.63 -9.88 1.32
N LYS A 184 -15.30 -11.07 0.81
CA LYS A 184 -14.98 -12.26 1.60
C LYS A 184 -13.68 -12.85 1.09
N GLY A 185 -12.79 -13.25 2.00
CA GLY A 185 -11.52 -13.85 1.60
C GLY A 185 -10.38 -13.61 2.56
N ILE A 186 -9.19 -13.49 2.00
CA ILE A 186 -7.93 -13.35 2.74
C ILE A 186 -7.28 -12.02 2.37
N GLY A 187 -6.88 -11.26 3.39
CA GLY A 187 -6.03 -10.08 3.23
C GLY A 187 -4.56 -10.46 3.41
N ILE A 188 -3.77 -10.28 2.38
CA ILE A 188 -2.32 -10.47 2.40
C ILE A 188 -1.60 -9.12 2.45
N ILE A 189 -0.35 -9.13 2.91
CA ILE A 189 0.47 -7.91 3.07
C ILE A 189 -0.31 -6.85 3.90
N SER A 190 -0.92 -7.31 5.00
CA SER A 190 -1.82 -6.52 5.81
C SER A 190 -1.11 -5.84 6.98
N GLY A 191 -1.23 -4.50 7.08
CA GLY A 191 -0.79 -3.73 8.24
C GLY A 191 0.72 -3.71 8.52
N GLU A 192 1.50 -4.42 7.74
CA GLU A 192 2.88 -4.72 8.04
C GLU A 192 3.85 -3.59 7.74
N ILE A 193 3.46 -2.65 6.89
CA ILE A 193 4.31 -1.48 6.56
C ILE A 193 4.56 -0.61 7.80
N THR A 194 3.68 -0.67 8.79
CA THR A 194 3.87 0.04 10.07
C THR A 194 4.60 -0.80 11.13
N GLU A 195 4.48 -2.13 11.07
CA GLU A 195 5.04 -3.07 12.05
C GLU A 195 6.30 -3.78 11.55
N ASN A 196 6.39 -3.99 10.24
CA ASN A 196 7.48 -4.68 9.56
C ASN A 196 7.98 -3.82 8.41
N THR A 197 9.27 -3.54 8.39
CA THR A 197 9.89 -2.70 7.36
C THR A 197 10.04 -3.39 6.00
N GLY A 198 9.56 -4.63 5.85
CA GLY A 198 9.77 -5.45 4.65
C GLY A 198 11.20 -5.97 4.52
N ILE A 199 11.41 -6.80 3.51
CA ILE A 199 12.72 -7.36 3.18
C ILE A 199 13.47 -6.35 2.30
N GLU A 200 14.70 -6.07 2.64
CA GLU A 200 15.56 -5.16 1.88
C GLU A 200 16.11 -5.87 0.63
N PHE A 201 16.06 -5.17 -0.50
CA PHE A 201 16.56 -5.67 -1.78
C PHE A 201 17.92 -5.08 -2.15
#